data_3a94cf740d20996990cecacd5e65368e
#
_entry.id   3a94cf740d20996990cecacd5e65368e
#
_cell.length_a   1.000
_cell.length_b   1.000
_cell.length_c   1.000
_cell.angle_alpha   90.00
_cell.angle_beta   90.00
_cell.angle_gamma   90.00
#
_symmetry.space_group_name_H-M   'P 1'
#
loop_
_entity.id
_entity.type
_entity.pdbx_description
1 polymer ?
#
loop_
_entity_poly.entity_id
_entity_poly.type
_entity_poly.pdbx_seq_one_letter_code
_entity_poly.pdbx_strand_id
1 'polypeptide(L)'
;MMTAYNLSEVADVTLAPGEFYFGGGSTRIHTLLGSCVAITLWHPVKHIGGMCHYLLPSRGLNQRSTEGHYADEAVQLFLTEIRKVYTRPEDYEVKLFGGGNMFESLGHKSGPSSVSQNNIISGKNLLKEHGFASIKANDVGGIVNLEILLEL
;
A
#
# COMPACT_ATOMS: atom_id res chain seq x y z
N MET A 1 13.89 14.83 -39.70
CA MET A 1 14.14 15.48 -38.42
C MET A 1 13.79 14.51 -37.28
N MET A 2 14.80 13.92 -36.70
CA MET A 2 14.53 13.06 -35.53
C MET A 2 14.21 13.93 -34.34
N THR A 3 12.96 13.91 -33.92
CA THR A 3 12.60 14.35 -32.58
C THR A 3 13.35 13.45 -31.61
N ALA A 4 14.20 14.03 -30.79
CA ALA A 4 14.74 13.33 -29.66
C ALA A 4 13.53 12.79 -28.86
N TYR A 5 13.39 11.46 -28.84
CA TYR A 5 12.52 10.87 -27.84
C TYR A 5 13.13 11.28 -26.50
N ASN A 6 12.52 12.25 -25.86
CA ASN A 6 12.67 12.34 -24.43
C ASN A 6 12.21 10.99 -23.91
N LEU A 7 13.16 10.16 -23.58
CA LEU A 7 12.91 9.09 -22.63
C LEU A 7 12.33 9.80 -21.44
N SER A 8 11.00 9.75 -21.31
CA SER A 8 10.30 10.38 -20.20
C SER A 8 11.02 9.91 -18.96
N GLU A 9 11.63 10.85 -18.25
CA GLU A 9 12.33 10.53 -17.02
C GLU A 9 11.32 9.82 -16.12
N VAL A 10 11.66 8.60 -15.71
CA VAL A 10 10.85 7.84 -14.76
C VAL A 10 10.95 8.57 -13.45
N ALA A 11 9.82 9.04 -12.94
CA ALA A 11 9.78 9.66 -11.62
C ALA A 11 9.92 8.57 -10.56
N ASP A 12 10.88 8.72 -9.67
CA ASP A 12 11.07 7.84 -8.53
C ASP A 12 10.45 8.45 -7.28
N VAL A 13 9.53 7.70 -6.67
CA VAL A 13 8.86 8.09 -5.43
C VAL A 13 9.18 7.06 -4.35
N THR A 14 9.79 7.51 -3.27
CA THR A 14 10.06 6.67 -2.10
C THR A 14 9.05 7.03 -1.01
N LEU A 15 8.33 6.03 -0.51
CA LEU A 15 7.39 6.22 0.58
C LEU A 15 8.04 5.85 1.92
N ALA A 16 8.03 6.80 2.83
CA ALA A 16 8.27 6.56 4.25
C ALA A 16 6.97 6.07 4.93
N PRO A 17 7.05 5.53 6.16
CA PRO A 17 5.86 5.15 6.91
C PRO A 17 4.83 6.28 7.00
N GLY A 18 3.57 5.96 6.66
CA GLY A 18 2.47 6.93 6.64
C GLY A 18 2.32 7.68 5.33
N GLU A 19 3.25 7.57 4.42
CA GLU A 19 3.16 8.24 3.13
C GLU A 19 2.31 7.45 2.13
N PHE A 20 1.84 8.16 1.12
CA PHE A 20 0.90 7.68 0.13
C PHE A 20 1.18 8.36 -1.21
N TYR A 21 1.02 7.61 -2.28
CA TYR A 21 1.08 8.15 -3.64
C TYR A 21 0.02 7.49 -4.50
N PHE A 22 -0.63 8.29 -5.35
CA PHE A 22 -1.53 7.82 -6.39
C PHE A 22 -1.35 8.66 -7.64
N GLY A 23 -1.22 8.03 -8.79
CA GLY A 23 -1.05 8.74 -10.05
C GLY A 23 -0.87 7.79 -11.23
N GLY A 24 -0.30 8.30 -12.29
CA GLY A 24 -0.02 7.56 -13.52
C GLY A 24 1.25 8.06 -14.18
N GLY A 25 1.43 7.67 -15.45
CA GLY A 25 2.62 8.01 -16.19
C GLY A 25 3.81 7.11 -15.83
N SER A 26 4.99 7.51 -16.22
CA SER A 26 6.21 6.76 -15.94
C SER A 26 6.68 7.02 -14.52
N THR A 27 6.04 6.40 -13.56
CA THR A 27 6.34 6.57 -12.13
C THR A 27 6.71 5.22 -11.50
N ARG A 28 7.75 5.22 -10.73
CA ARG A 28 8.19 4.08 -9.93
C ARG A 28 8.04 4.45 -8.47
N ILE A 29 7.26 3.66 -7.74
CA ILE A 29 7.00 3.88 -6.32
C ILE A 29 7.65 2.76 -5.55
N HIS A 30 8.40 3.07 -4.52
CA HIS A 30 8.98 2.04 -3.67
C HIS A 30 8.92 2.41 -2.19
N THR A 31 8.94 1.38 -1.37
CA THR A 31 8.96 1.49 0.08
C THR A 31 9.69 0.31 0.69
N LEU A 32 10.21 0.49 1.88
CA LEU A 32 10.85 -0.56 2.66
C LEU A 32 10.00 -0.88 3.87
N LEU A 33 9.62 -2.16 4.00
CA LEU A 33 8.77 -2.64 5.09
C LEU A 33 9.59 -3.35 6.16
N GLY A 34 9.39 -2.97 7.41
CA GLY A 34 9.71 -3.79 8.58
C GLY A 34 8.47 -4.57 9.03
N SER A 35 7.84 -4.15 10.14
CA SER A 35 6.58 -4.72 10.64
C SER A 35 5.31 -4.11 10.05
N CYS A 36 5.45 -3.10 9.21
CA CYS A 36 4.35 -2.37 8.60
C CYS A 36 3.75 -3.09 7.40
N VAL A 37 2.75 -2.49 6.77
CA VAL A 37 2.07 -3.03 5.59
C VAL A 37 2.04 -2.00 4.48
N ALA A 38 2.25 -2.46 3.25
CA ALA A 38 2.01 -1.68 2.05
C ALA A 38 0.82 -2.26 1.28
N ILE A 39 0.00 -1.39 0.72
CA ILE A 39 -1.04 -1.74 -0.24
C ILE A 39 -0.68 -1.11 -1.56
N THR A 40 -0.72 -1.89 -2.64
CA THR A 40 -0.58 -1.38 -4.00
C THR A 40 -1.88 -1.54 -4.76
N LEU A 41 -2.23 -0.51 -5.53
CA LEU A 41 -3.36 -0.51 -6.46
C LEU A 41 -2.85 -0.34 -7.88
N TRP A 42 -3.42 -1.10 -8.80
CA TRP A 42 -3.12 -1.00 -10.22
C TRP A 42 -4.39 -1.10 -11.06
N HIS A 43 -4.62 -0.13 -11.93
CA HIS A 43 -5.70 -0.15 -12.91
C HIS A 43 -5.13 -0.61 -14.27
N PRO A 44 -5.45 -1.84 -14.72
CA PRO A 44 -4.76 -2.41 -15.88
C PRO A 44 -5.12 -1.75 -17.22
N VAL A 45 -6.24 -1.05 -17.28
CA VAL A 45 -6.68 -0.37 -18.51
C VAL A 45 -6.19 1.07 -18.56
N LYS A 46 -6.34 1.82 -17.46
CA LYS A 46 -5.94 3.22 -17.40
C LYS A 46 -4.47 3.44 -17.05
N HIS A 47 -3.77 2.41 -16.62
CA HIS A 47 -2.37 2.46 -16.20
C HIS A 47 -2.11 3.52 -15.12
N ILE A 48 -3.01 3.58 -14.17
CA ILE A 48 -2.91 4.40 -12.97
C ILE A 48 -2.93 3.51 -11.75
N GLY A 49 -2.42 4.01 -10.67
CA GLY A 49 -2.39 3.26 -9.41
C GLY A 49 -1.64 4.00 -8.33
N GLY A 50 -1.34 3.29 -7.27
CA GLY A 50 -0.66 3.89 -6.14
C GLY A 50 -0.20 2.90 -5.11
N MET A 51 0.42 3.43 -4.08
CA MET A 51 0.92 2.67 -2.94
C MET A 51 0.70 3.47 -1.68
N CYS A 52 0.43 2.78 -0.59
CA CYS A 52 0.49 3.33 0.75
C CYS A 52 1.36 2.47 1.66
N HIS A 53 1.81 3.04 2.76
CA HIS A 53 2.60 2.37 3.78
C HIS A 53 2.02 2.74 5.14
N TYR A 54 1.29 1.82 5.78
CA TYR A 54 0.68 2.09 7.07
C TYR A 54 1.28 1.23 8.19
N LEU A 55 1.15 1.74 9.42
CA LEU A 55 1.79 1.14 10.59
C LEU A 55 0.83 0.37 11.48
N LEU A 56 -0.41 0.84 11.58
CA LEU A 56 -1.39 0.33 12.54
C LEU A 56 -2.78 0.23 11.90
N PRO A 57 -3.69 -0.61 12.44
CA PRO A 57 -5.01 -0.78 11.86
C PRO A 57 -5.89 0.47 11.90
N SER A 58 -5.92 1.17 13.02
CA SER A 58 -6.70 2.39 13.18
C SER A 58 -6.17 3.26 14.31
N ARG A 59 -6.50 4.54 14.24
CA ARG A 59 -6.13 5.53 15.25
C ARG A 59 -7.05 5.50 16.48
N GLY A 60 -8.20 4.83 16.40
CA GLY A 60 -9.25 4.92 17.39
C GLY A 60 -10.25 6.05 17.13
N LEU A 61 -11.32 6.13 17.95
CA LEU A 61 -12.53 6.90 17.62
C LEU A 61 -12.38 8.43 17.63
N ASN A 62 -11.32 8.97 18.23
CA ASN A 62 -11.30 10.40 18.58
C ASN A 62 -10.29 11.27 17.83
N GLN A 63 -9.54 10.72 16.88
CA GLN A 63 -8.53 11.49 16.16
C GLN A 63 -8.55 11.10 14.70
N ARG A 64 -9.05 11.96 13.84
CA ARG A 64 -8.93 11.82 12.40
C ARG A 64 -7.71 12.58 11.92
N SER A 65 -6.85 11.92 11.17
CA SER A 65 -5.73 12.52 10.48
C SER A 65 -5.93 12.31 8.98
N THR A 66 -5.36 13.18 8.19
CA THR A 66 -5.27 13.02 6.72
C THR A 66 -4.04 12.22 6.29
N GLU A 67 -3.28 11.75 7.25
CA GLU A 67 -2.07 10.99 7.03
C GLU A 67 -2.37 9.49 6.92
N GLY A 68 -1.61 8.79 6.09
CA GLY A 68 -1.79 7.37 5.83
C GLY A 68 -1.12 6.41 6.81
N HIS A 69 -0.93 6.81 8.08
CA HIS A 69 -0.29 5.98 9.11
C HIS A 69 -1.14 4.79 9.55
N TYR A 70 -2.44 4.86 9.33
CA TYR A 70 -3.42 3.87 9.75
C TYR A 70 -4.12 3.27 8.54
N ALA A 71 -4.45 1.99 8.61
CA ALA A 71 -5.06 1.27 7.50
C ALA A 71 -6.36 1.91 7.00
N ASP A 72 -7.25 2.29 7.90
CA ASP A 72 -8.52 2.94 7.58
C ASP A 72 -8.32 4.28 6.89
N GLU A 73 -7.38 5.09 7.34
CA GLU A 73 -7.03 6.37 6.72
C GLU A 73 -6.41 6.17 5.34
N ALA A 74 -5.50 5.21 5.19
CA ALA A 74 -4.86 4.89 3.92
C ALA A 74 -5.88 4.44 2.86
N VAL A 75 -6.82 3.59 3.23
CA VAL A 75 -7.89 3.16 2.33
C VAL A 75 -8.78 4.33 1.93
N GLN A 76 -9.10 5.25 2.84
CA GLN A 76 -9.86 6.46 2.51
C GLN A 76 -9.11 7.38 1.53
N LEU A 77 -7.80 7.49 1.66
CA LEU A 77 -6.98 8.24 0.70
C LEU A 77 -7.10 7.64 -0.70
N PHE A 78 -6.99 6.32 -0.83
CA PHE A 78 -7.21 5.66 -2.10
C PHE A 78 -8.60 5.90 -2.67
N LEU A 79 -9.64 5.76 -1.86
CA LEU A 79 -11.02 5.97 -2.30
C LEU A 79 -11.25 7.40 -2.81
N THR A 80 -10.65 8.38 -2.15
CA THR A 80 -10.70 9.77 -2.60
C THR A 80 -10.07 9.93 -3.98
N GLU A 81 -8.88 9.37 -4.19
CA GLU A 81 -8.17 9.49 -5.46
C GLU A 81 -8.85 8.75 -6.60
N ILE A 82 -9.34 7.53 -6.37
CA ILE A 82 -10.02 6.74 -7.42
C ILE A 82 -11.35 7.38 -7.85
N ARG A 83 -12.05 8.07 -6.96
CA ARG A 83 -13.24 8.85 -7.29
C ARG A 83 -12.91 10.04 -8.18
N LYS A 84 -11.81 10.73 -7.93
CA LYS A 84 -11.38 11.88 -8.73
C LYS A 84 -11.13 11.54 -10.20
N VAL A 85 -10.74 10.31 -10.48
CA VAL A 85 -10.47 9.82 -11.84
C VAL A 85 -11.62 8.99 -12.41
N TYR A 86 -12.79 9.02 -11.78
CA TYR A 86 -14.02 8.34 -12.23
C TYR A 86 -13.86 6.83 -12.42
N THR A 87 -13.11 6.20 -11.51
CA THR A 87 -12.93 4.75 -11.45
C THR A 87 -13.60 4.16 -10.22
N ARG A 88 -13.69 2.84 -10.16
CA ARG A 88 -14.30 2.11 -9.06
C ARG A 88 -13.30 1.15 -8.41
N PRO A 89 -13.47 0.84 -7.12
CA PRO A 89 -12.58 -0.11 -6.44
C PRO A 89 -12.40 -1.45 -7.17
N GLU A 90 -13.46 -1.99 -7.75
CA GLU A 90 -13.44 -3.25 -8.49
C GLU A 90 -12.61 -3.22 -9.77
N ASP A 91 -12.25 -2.04 -10.27
CA ASP A 91 -11.43 -1.88 -11.46
C ASP A 91 -9.93 -2.09 -11.20
N TYR A 92 -9.54 -2.16 -9.92
CA TYR A 92 -8.15 -2.23 -9.50
C TYR A 92 -7.71 -3.62 -9.09
N GLU A 93 -6.51 -3.98 -9.51
CA GLU A 93 -5.77 -5.09 -8.92
C GLU A 93 -5.08 -4.60 -7.65
N VAL A 94 -5.32 -5.30 -6.55
CA VAL A 94 -4.82 -4.91 -5.24
C VAL A 94 -3.85 -5.97 -4.72
N LYS A 95 -2.70 -5.52 -4.28
CA LYS A 95 -1.76 -6.38 -3.57
C LYS A 95 -1.48 -5.82 -2.20
N LEU A 96 -1.42 -6.72 -1.23
CA LEU A 96 -1.14 -6.41 0.15
C LEU A 96 0.16 -7.08 0.55
N PHE A 97 1.11 -6.30 1.04
CA PHE A 97 2.40 -6.78 1.50
C PHE A 97 2.54 -6.46 2.97
N GLY A 98 2.69 -7.48 3.79
CA GLY A 98 2.96 -7.28 5.21
C GLY A 98 4.44 -7.40 5.51
N GLY A 99 4.92 -6.61 6.45
CA GLY A 99 6.29 -6.68 6.90
C GLY A 99 6.60 -7.92 7.71
N GLY A 100 7.88 -8.17 7.87
CA GLY A 100 8.37 -9.26 8.68
C GLY A 100 8.09 -9.07 10.15
N ASN A 101 8.06 -10.17 10.88
CA ASN A 101 7.97 -10.12 12.32
C ASN A 101 9.37 -9.91 12.92
N MET A 102 9.73 -8.65 13.14
CA MET A 102 11.03 -8.26 13.66
C MET A 102 11.30 -8.82 15.06
N PHE A 103 10.26 -9.18 15.80
CA PHE A 103 10.40 -9.71 17.17
C PHE A 103 10.74 -11.19 17.22
N GLU A 104 10.43 -11.98 16.21
CA GLU A 104 10.83 -13.38 16.13
C GLU A 104 12.33 -13.54 16.02
N SER A 105 13.02 -12.63 15.35
CA SER A 105 14.48 -12.63 15.23
C SER A 105 15.19 -12.40 16.57
N LEU A 106 14.49 -11.88 17.57
CA LEU A 106 14.98 -11.65 18.92
C LEU A 106 14.58 -12.77 19.91
N GLY A 107 14.00 -13.85 19.41
CA GLY A 107 13.58 -14.98 20.25
C GLY A 107 12.26 -14.79 20.99
N HIS A 108 11.54 -13.72 20.70
CA HIS A 108 10.18 -13.52 21.21
C HIS A 108 9.18 -14.20 20.27
N LYS A 109 8.49 -15.22 20.76
CA LYS A 109 7.37 -15.80 20.04
C LYS A 109 6.26 -14.75 19.99
N SER A 110 6.01 -14.22 18.81
CA SER A 110 4.79 -13.45 18.61
C SER A 110 3.60 -14.38 18.71
N GLY A 111 2.70 -14.08 19.61
CA GLY A 111 1.42 -14.74 19.67
C GLY A 111 0.58 -14.47 18.41
N PRO A 112 -0.61 -15.12 18.30
CA PRO A 112 -1.51 -14.95 17.15
C PRO A 112 -2.01 -13.52 16.93
N SER A 113 -1.64 -12.59 17.79
CA SER A 113 -2.01 -11.18 17.73
C SER A 113 -0.82 -10.26 17.43
N SER A 114 0.12 -10.69 16.59
CA SER A 114 1.22 -9.82 16.19
C SER A 114 0.69 -8.58 15.46
N VAL A 115 1.37 -7.45 15.64
CA VAL A 115 1.01 -6.18 14.98
C VAL A 115 0.94 -6.36 13.46
N SER A 116 1.88 -7.10 12.87
CA SER A 116 1.89 -7.29 11.42
C SER A 116 0.71 -8.13 10.93
N GLN A 117 0.30 -9.17 11.65
CA GLN A 117 -0.89 -9.96 11.31
C GLN A 117 -2.17 -9.15 11.43
N ASN A 118 -2.33 -8.38 12.50
CA ASN A 118 -3.48 -7.51 12.69
C ASN A 118 -3.57 -6.45 11.60
N ASN A 119 -2.46 -5.89 11.19
CA ASN A 119 -2.39 -4.95 10.08
C ASN A 119 -2.83 -5.57 8.75
N ILE A 120 -2.41 -6.79 8.45
CA ILE A 120 -2.81 -7.51 7.24
C ILE A 120 -4.30 -7.81 7.24
N ILE A 121 -4.81 -8.36 8.34
CA ILE A 121 -6.23 -8.71 8.48
C ILE A 121 -7.10 -7.47 8.35
N SER A 122 -6.74 -6.40 9.04
CA SER A 122 -7.45 -5.13 9.00
C SER A 122 -7.46 -4.54 7.58
N GLY A 123 -6.33 -4.55 6.90
CA GLY A 123 -6.22 -4.07 5.53
C GLY A 123 -7.10 -4.85 4.57
N LYS A 124 -7.09 -6.18 4.64
CA LYS A 124 -7.96 -7.04 3.81
C LYS A 124 -9.44 -6.75 4.04
N ASN A 125 -9.84 -6.66 5.30
CA ASN A 125 -11.24 -6.43 5.64
C ASN A 125 -11.72 -5.07 5.15
N LEU A 126 -10.92 -4.02 5.35
CA LEU A 126 -11.23 -2.68 4.88
C LEU A 126 -11.34 -2.61 3.35
N LEU A 127 -10.43 -3.24 2.64
CA LEU A 127 -10.47 -3.29 1.18
C LEU A 127 -11.75 -3.98 0.68
N LYS A 128 -12.12 -5.10 1.29
CA LYS A 128 -13.36 -5.82 0.94
C LYS A 128 -14.61 -4.99 1.25
N GLU A 129 -14.66 -4.34 2.41
CA GLU A 129 -15.78 -3.48 2.79
C GLU A 129 -16.00 -2.35 1.80
N HIS A 130 -14.93 -1.82 1.21
CA HIS A 130 -15.00 -0.71 0.27
C HIS A 130 -15.08 -1.13 -1.21
N GLY A 131 -15.31 -2.40 -1.48
CA GLY A 131 -15.62 -2.89 -2.82
C GLY A 131 -14.44 -3.35 -3.66
N PHE A 132 -13.24 -3.43 -3.10
CA PHE A 132 -12.10 -4.02 -3.79
C PHE A 132 -12.29 -5.54 -3.86
N ALA A 133 -12.31 -6.08 -5.07
CA ALA A 133 -12.64 -7.50 -5.31
C ALA A 133 -11.40 -8.36 -5.61
N SER A 134 -10.42 -7.82 -6.32
CA SER A 134 -9.22 -8.55 -6.71
C SER A 134 -8.07 -8.26 -5.75
N ILE A 135 -8.06 -8.95 -4.61
CA ILE A 135 -7.09 -8.73 -3.56
C ILE A 135 -6.16 -9.94 -3.44
N LYS A 136 -4.86 -9.72 -3.63
CA LYS A 136 -3.83 -10.73 -3.37
C LYS A 136 -3.00 -10.30 -2.17
N ALA A 137 -2.90 -11.17 -1.18
CA ALA A 137 -1.96 -10.99 -0.09
C ALA A 137 -0.70 -11.77 -0.43
N ASN A 138 0.37 -11.05 -0.60
CA ASN A 138 1.68 -11.65 -0.71
C ASN A 138 2.37 -11.56 0.63
N ASP A 139 2.91 -12.61 1.02
CA ASP A 139 3.57 -12.84 2.28
C ASP A 139 4.57 -12.00 2.69
N VAL A 140 4.34 -11.91 3.63
CA VAL A 140 4.63 -11.53 4.46
C VAL A 140 4.79 -12.11 5.74
N GLY A 141 5.51 -12.27 6.38
CA GLY A 141 5.79 -12.89 7.64
C GLY A 141 7.24 -13.33 7.72
N GLY A 142 8.03 -12.97 6.72
CA GLY A 142 9.47 -13.18 6.77
C GLY A 142 10.13 -12.33 7.85
N ILE A 143 11.27 -12.79 8.32
CA ILE A 143 12.10 -12.12 9.32
C ILE A 143 12.90 -10.95 8.71
N VAL A 144 12.75 -10.70 7.42
CA VAL A 144 13.60 -9.80 6.63
C VAL A 144 12.82 -8.57 6.21
N ASN A 145 13.49 -7.43 6.15
CA ASN A 145 12.94 -6.24 5.53
C ASN A 145 12.57 -6.51 4.08
N LEU A 146 11.38 -6.08 3.69
CA LEU A 146 10.84 -6.31 2.37
C LEU A 146 10.81 -4.99 1.60
N GLU A 147 11.44 -4.97 0.44
CA GLU A 147 11.35 -3.85 -0.49
C GLU A 147 10.22 -4.10 -1.48
N ILE A 148 9.30 -3.14 -1.58
CA ILE A 148 8.17 -3.18 -2.50
C ILE A 148 8.39 -2.15 -3.60
N LEU A 149 8.27 -2.58 -4.84
CA LEU A 149 8.39 -1.74 -6.01
C LEU A 149 7.14 -1.86 -6.86
N LEU A 150 6.51 -0.73 -7.16
CA LEU A 150 5.41 -0.63 -8.10
C LEU A 150 5.81 0.29 -9.25
N GLU A 151 5.72 -0.20 -10.46
CA GLU A 151 5.91 0.61 -11.67
C GLU A 151 4.55 0.90 -12.30
N LEU A 152 4.26 2.16 -12.47
CA LEU A 152 3.03 2.64 -13.13
C LEU A 152 3.24 2.88 -14.62
#